data_611733aac7805e72cf5c2b03481a19ad
#
_entry.id   611733aac7805e72cf5c2b03481a19ad
#
_cell.length_a   1.000
_cell.length_b   1.000
_cell.length_c   1.000
_cell.angle_alpha   90.00
_cell.angle_beta   90.00
_cell.angle_gamma   90.00
#
_symmetry.space_group_name_H-M   'P 1'
#
loop_
_entity.id
_entity.type
_entity.pdbx_description
1 polymer ?
#
loop_
_entity_poly.entity_id
_entity_poly.type
_entity_poly.pdbx_seq_one_letter_code
_entity_poly.pdbx_strand_id
1 'polypeptide(L)'
;MNPLIVRGIRERLRVKHLIAAGLFSLILCSTIYLSAYLEGAEGDWVLDRETQNWKRGEPSPVEGARQAFTYLLALQGFFLMFLGTGRVAAITAEEKESGLMDYQRMTPMNPFSKITGYLFGLPAREYFMFAVTLPFLLHCMIVGELSIDNVLHLYFVFFSSVVLYHLTAHVIGLVVPKPRAASWVSRIVVLGLYVFLPAFGQAGISLLSFLTILPPYFGKMLPELISRQSNDY
;
A
#
# COMPACT_ATOMS: atom_id res chain seq x y z
N MET A 1 -26.43 6.56 2.64
CA MET A 1 -25.02 6.90 2.39
C MET A 1 -24.43 7.45 3.68
N ASN A 2 -23.22 6.98 4.11
CA ASN A 2 -22.65 7.41 5.39
C ASN A 2 -22.25 8.89 5.34
N PRO A 3 -22.81 9.77 6.20
CA PRO A 3 -22.56 11.21 6.13
C PRO A 3 -21.09 11.58 6.41
N LEU A 4 -20.36 10.80 7.20
CA LEU A 4 -18.94 11.02 7.46
C LEU A 4 -18.08 10.73 6.23
N ILE A 5 -18.42 9.69 5.45
CA ILE A 5 -17.75 9.41 4.17
C ILE A 5 -18.02 10.54 3.19
N VAL A 6 -19.28 10.95 3.04
CA VAL A 6 -19.67 12.04 2.12
C VAL A 6 -18.96 13.34 2.49
N ARG A 7 -18.91 13.67 3.78
CA ARG A 7 -18.21 14.85 4.27
C ARG A 7 -16.70 14.76 3.99
N GLY A 8 -16.07 13.64 4.35
CA GLY A 8 -14.64 13.39 4.11
C GLY A 8 -14.28 13.53 2.64
N ILE A 9 -15.10 12.96 1.75
CA ILE A 9 -14.95 13.07 0.30
C ILE A 9 -15.12 14.54 -0.15
N ARG A 10 -16.20 15.21 0.25
CA ARG A 10 -16.53 16.58 -0.20
C ARG A 10 -15.50 17.63 0.26
N GLU A 11 -15.03 17.52 1.49
CA GLU A 11 -14.05 18.47 2.04
C GLU A 11 -12.64 18.27 1.47
N ARG A 12 -12.27 17.04 1.11
CA ARG A 12 -10.90 16.66 0.79
C ARG A 12 -10.64 16.38 -0.68
N LEU A 13 -11.69 16.00 -1.41
CA LEU A 13 -11.64 15.84 -2.86
C LEU A 13 -12.10 17.12 -3.59
N ARG A 14 -11.70 18.31 -3.06
CA ARG A 14 -11.82 19.53 -3.86
C ARG A 14 -11.02 19.35 -5.15
N VAL A 15 -11.61 19.72 -6.28
CA VAL A 15 -11.07 19.46 -7.62
C VAL A 15 -9.57 19.80 -7.74
N LYS A 16 -9.16 20.93 -7.20
CA LYS A 16 -7.73 21.37 -7.23
C LYS A 16 -6.80 20.39 -6.51
N HIS A 17 -7.19 19.92 -5.31
CA HIS A 17 -6.38 18.97 -4.52
C HIS A 17 -6.41 17.56 -5.11
N LEU A 18 -7.53 17.18 -5.72
CA LEU A 18 -7.66 15.93 -6.42
C LEU A 18 -6.75 15.86 -7.65
N ILE A 19 -6.79 16.92 -8.48
CA ILE A 19 -5.92 17.02 -9.65
C ILE A 19 -4.45 16.98 -9.22
N ALA A 20 -4.06 17.76 -8.22
CA ALA A 20 -2.68 17.77 -7.72
C ALA A 20 -2.24 16.39 -7.19
N ALA A 21 -3.10 15.70 -6.41
CA ALA A 21 -2.80 14.37 -5.89
C ALA A 21 -2.74 13.33 -7.02
N GLY A 22 -3.65 13.41 -8.00
CA GLY A 22 -3.68 12.53 -9.16
C GLY A 22 -2.44 12.71 -10.05
N LEU A 23 -2.07 13.94 -10.35
CA LEU A 23 -0.85 14.24 -11.12
C LEU A 23 0.41 13.78 -10.38
N PHE A 24 0.50 14.05 -9.08
CA PHE A 24 1.61 13.57 -8.26
C PHE A 24 1.70 12.04 -8.27
N SER A 25 0.58 11.36 -8.04
CA SER A 25 0.53 9.89 -8.07
C SER A 25 0.86 9.34 -9.45
N LEU A 26 0.34 9.95 -10.52
CA LEU A 26 0.58 9.53 -11.89
C LEU A 26 2.05 9.69 -12.28
N ILE A 27 2.66 10.84 -12.01
CA ILE A 27 4.08 11.09 -12.30
C ILE A 27 4.95 10.11 -11.53
N LEU A 28 4.72 9.97 -10.21
CA LEU A 28 5.50 9.07 -9.37
C LEU A 28 5.34 7.61 -9.81
N CYS A 29 4.11 7.19 -10.08
CA CYS A 29 3.80 5.84 -10.54
C CYS A 29 4.43 5.56 -11.91
N SER A 30 4.30 6.48 -12.87
CA SER A 30 4.89 6.33 -14.21
C SER A 30 6.41 6.25 -14.16
N THR A 31 7.04 7.08 -13.31
CA THR A 31 8.51 7.08 -13.17
C THR A 31 8.99 5.77 -12.56
N ILE A 32 8.39 5.33 -11.45
CA ILE A 32 8.77 4.09 -10.77
C ILE A 32 8.48 2.87 -11.68
N TYR A 33 7.30 2.84 -12.30
CA TYR A 33 6.91 1.79 -13.22
C TYR A 33 7.88 1.69 -14.39
N LEU A 34 8.16 2.80 -15.07
CA LEU A 34 9.00 2.80 -16.26
C LEU A 34 10.44 2.44 -15.93
N SER A 35 11.01 2.98 -14.83
CA SER A 35 12.38 2.63 -14.41
C SER A 35 12.50 1.14 -14.06
N ALA A 36 11.58 0.61 -13.27
CA ALA A 36 11.59 -0.80 -12.86
C ALA A 36 11.32 -1.75 -14.04
N TYR A 37 10.39 -1.36 -14.93
CA TYR A 37 10.08 -2.16 -16.11
C TYR A 37 11.28 -2.24 -17.08
N LEU A 38 11.93 -1.10 -17.37
CA LEU A 38 13.08 -1.07 -18.26
C LEU A 38 14.27 -1.82 -17.67
N GLU A 39 14.55 -1.63 -16.37
CA GLU A 39 15.63 -2.35 -15.68
C GLU A 39 15.41 -3.87 -15.71
N GLY A 40 14.20 -4.34 -15.38
CA GLY A 40 13.86 -5.76 -15.41
C GLY A 40 13.79 -6.35 -16.83
N ALA A 41 13.38 -5.54 -17.82
CA ALA A 41 13.28 -5.99 -19.20
C ALA A 41 14.63 -6.11 -19.91
N GLU A 42 15.68 -5.48 -19.41
CA GLU A 42 17.01 -5.52 -20.04
C GLU A 42 17.72 -6.88 -19.92
N GLY A 43 17.20 -7.82 -19.15
CA GLY A 43 17.78 -9.13 -18.87
C GLY A 43 18.95 -9.08 -17.87
N ASP A 44 19.10 -10.14 -17.11
CA ASP A 44 20.18 -10.30 -16.14
C ASP A 44 21.54 -10.56 -16.82
N TRP A 45 22.61 -10.23 -16.12
CA TRP A 45 23.95 -10.58 -16.55
C TRP A 45 24.20 -12.08 -16.37
N VAL A 46 24.37 -12.79 -17.49
CA VAL A 46 24.63 -14.23 -17.51
C VAL A 46 26.09 -14.47 -17.90
N LEU A 47 26.78 -15.37 -17.18
CA LEU A 47 28.12 -15.78 -17.53
C LEU A 47 28.04 -16.75 -18.72
N ASP A 48 28.51 -16.31 -19.90
CA ASP A 48 28.66 -17.16 -21.05
C ASP A 48 29.77 -18.22 -20.76
N ARG A 49 29.38 -19.49 -20.69
CA ARG A 49 30.28 -20.60 -20.32
C ARG A 49 31.35 -20.87 -21.37
N GLU A 50 31.12 -20.51 -22.64
CA GLU A 50 32.08 -20.71 -23.72
C GLU A 50 33.14 -19.62 -23.72
N THR A 51 32.75 -18.36 -23.54
CA THR A 51 33.66 -17.22 -23.60
C THR A 51 34.16 -16.76 -22.23
N GLN A 52 33.59 -17.28 -21.13
CA GLN A 52 33.82 -16.83 -19.73
C GLN A 52 33.63 -15.32 -19.54
N ASN A 53 32.86 -14.68 -20.42
CA ASN A 53 32.51 -13.28 -20.34
C ASN A 53 31.07 -13.11 -19.87
N TRP A 54 30.84 -12.03 -19.13
CA TRP A 54 29.49 -11.64 -18.76
C TRP A 54 28.80 -11.04 -19.97
N LYS A 55 27.72 -11.68 -20.41
CA LYS A 55 26.82 -11.16 -21.44
C LYS A 55 25.47 -10.80 -20.81
N ARG A 56 24.84 -9.78 -21.35
CA ARG A 56 23.46 -9.44 -20.99
C ARG A 56 22.53 -10.47 -21.62
N GLY A 57 21.60 -11.00 -20.82
CA GLY A 57 20.57 -11.92 -21.30
C GLY A 57 19.65 -11.28 -22.34
N GLU A 58 18.80 -12.07 -22.97
CA GLU A 58 17.82 -11.54 -23.91
C GLU A 58 16.79 -10.66 -23.18
N PRO A 59 16.35 -9.55 -23.81
CA PRO A 59 15.33 -8.68 -23.22
C PRO A 59 14.03 -9.44 -22.99
N SER A 60 13.48 -9.39 -21.77
CA SER A 60 12.24 -10.05 -21.39
C SER A 60 11.22 -9.04 -20.85
N PRO A 61 10.16 -8.72 -21.64
CA PRO A 61 9.07 -7.87 -21.16
C PRO A 61 8.35 -8.45 -19.93
N VAL A 62 8.34 -9.79 -19.81
CA VAL A 62 7.71 -10.49 -18.68
C VAL A 62 8.44 -10.19 -17.39
N GLU A 63 9.76 -10.27 -17.40
CA GLU A 63 10.58 -9.95 -16.21
C GLU A 63 10.48 -8.48 -15.83
N GLY A 64 10.50 -7.58 -16.82
CA GLY A 64 10.26 -6.15 -16.59
C GLY A 64 8.92 -5.87 -15.91
N ALA A 65 7.86 -6.54 -16.35
CA ALA A 65 6.53 -6.39 -15.76
C ALA A 65 6.47 -6.95 -14.33
N ARG A 66 7.14 -8.06 -14.04
CA ARG A 66 7.23 -8.67 -12.71
C ARG A 66 8.01 -7.80 -11.73
N GLN A 67 9.12 -7.25 -12.16
CA GLN A 67 9.91 -6.32 -11.36
C GLN A 67 9.09 -5.06 -11.06
N ALA A 68 8.45 -4.46 -12.08
CA ALA A 68 7.59 -3.31 -11.92
C ALA A 68 6.42 -3.56 -10.94
N PHE A 69 5.83 -4.76 -10.95
CA PHE A 69 4.79 -5.16 -9.99
C PHE A 69 5.26 -5.00 -8.54
N THR A 70 6.46 -5.45 -8.22
CA THR A 70 7.04 -5.35 -6.86
C THR A 70 7.17 -3.89 -6.40
N TYR A 71 7.71 -3.03 -7.25
CA TYR A 71 7.87 -1.61 -6.92
C TYR A 71 6.54 -0.87 -6.83
N LEU A 72 5.56 -1.22 -7.69
CA LEU A 72 4.20 -0.67 -7.60
C LEU A 72 3.50 -1.10 -6.31
N LEU A 73 3.66 -2.34 -5.88
CA LEU A 73 3.12 -2.82 -4.61
C LEU A 73 3.70 -2.05 -3.42
N ALA A 74 5.01 -1.80 -3.43
CA ALA A 74 5.66 -0.97 -2.42
C ALA A 74 5.12 0.47 -2.42
N LEU A 75 4.93 1.08 -3.60
CA LEU A 75 4.33 2.41 -3.75
C LEU A 75 2.89 2.45 -3.22
N GLN A 76 2.08 1.44 -3.51
CA GLN A 76 0.72 1.30 -3.01
C GLN A 76 0.69 1.20 -1.47
N GLY A 77 1.62 0.41 -0.90
CA GLY A 77 1.81 0.33 0.55
C GLY A 77 2.19 1.69 1.15
N PHE A 78 3.07 2.43 0.49
CA PHE A 78 3.43 3.78 0.91
C PHE A 78 2.22 4.72 0.92
N PHE A 79 1.37 4.70 -0.10
CA PHE A 79 0.18 5.55 -0.15
C PHE A 79 -0.83 5.19 0.96
N LEU A 80 -1.20 3.93 1.10
CA LEU A 80 -2.26 3.53 2.03
C LEU A 80 -1.75 3.31 3.46
N MET A 81 -0.62 2.59 3.62
CA MET A 81 -0.15 2.23 4.95
C MET A 81 0.66 3.34 5.62
N PHE A 82 1.40 4.15 4.87
CA PHE A 82 2.23 5.20 5.46
C PHE A 82 1.57 6.58 5.41
N LEU A 83 1.13 7.06 4.23
CA LEU A 83 0.46 8.37 4.12
C LEU A 83 -0.94 8.31 4.72
N GLY A 84 -1.72 7.26 4.42
CA GLY A 84 -3.09 7.07 4.89
C GLY A 84 -3.17 7.03 6.42
N THR A 85 -2.33 6.23 7.07
CA THR A 85 -2.31 6.14 8.54
C THR A 85 -1.97 7.47 9.20
N GLY A 86 -0.95 8.15 8.72
CA GLY A 86 -0.60 9.48 9.23
C GLY A 86 -1.72 10.49 9.08
N ARG A 87 -2.50 10.37 8.00
CA ARG A 87 -3.67 11.22 7.74
C ARG A 87 -4.81 10.91 8.70
N VAL A 88 -5.15 9.63 8.88
CA VAL A 88 -6.21 9.20 9.81
C VAL A 88 -5.89 9.70 11.22
N ALA A 89 -4.67 9.47 11.72
CA ALA A 89 -4.29 9.90 13.06
C ALA A 89 -4.34 11.43 13.25
N ALA A 90 -3.81 12.18 12.28
CA ALA A 90 -3.81 13.65 12.36
C ALA A 90 -5.21 14.23 12.44
N ILE A 91 -6.12 13.74 11.60
CA ILE A 91 -7.48 14.29 11.54
C ILE A 91 -8.30 13.85 12.75
N THR A 92 -8.11 12.60 13.21
CA THR A 92 -8.75 12.14 14.45
C THR A 92 -8.33 13.02 15.63
N ALA A 93 -7.05 13.37 15.74
CA ALA A 93 -6.57 14.29 16.78
C ALA A 93 -7.14 15.71 16.63
N GLU A 94 -7.23 16.23 15.40
CA GLU A 94 -7.82 17.54 15.09
C GLU A 94 -9.31 17.59 15.45
N GLU A 95 -10.07 16.55 15.09
CA GLU A 95 -11.51 16.47 15.44
C GLU A 95 -11.74 16.33 16.95
N LYS A 96 -10.81 15.68 17.66
CA LYS A 96 -10.84 15.63 19.12
C LYS A 96 -10.54 16.99 19.74
N GLU A 97 -9.48 17.66 19.29
CA GLU A 97 -9.05 18.97 19.78
C GLU A 97 -10.12 20.05 19.55
N SER A 98 -10.81 20.00 18.40
CA SER A 98 -11.89 20.94 18.04
C SER A 98 -13.23 20.65 18.72
N GLY A 99 -13.37 19.57 19.51
CA GLY A 99 -14.64 19.16 20.13
C GLY A 99 -15.65 18.55 19.15
N LEU A 100 -15.29 18.40 17.86
CA LEU A 100 -16.19 17.85 16.85
C LEU A 100 -16.59 16.40 17.15
N MET A 101 -15.69 15.63 17.78
CA MET A 101 -16.01 14.27 18.22
C MET A 101 -17.13 14.22 19.27
N ASP A 102 -17.17 15.17 20.20
CA ASP A 102 -18.21 15.23 21.23
C ASP A 102 -19.57 15.58 20.61
N TYR A 103 -19.57 16.50 19.63
CA TYR A 103 -20.75 16.76 18.82
C TYR A 103 -21.25 15.53 18.06
N GLN A 104 -20.33 14.74 17.48
CA GLN A 104 -20.68 13.50 16.78
C GLN A 104 -21.21 12.40 17.72
N ARG A 105 -20.83 12.42 19.01
CA ARG A 105 -21.38 11.51 20.03
C ARG A 105 -22.85 11.78 20.30
N MET A 106 -23.29 13.04 20.23
CA MET A 106 -24.71 13.43 20.40
C MET A 106 -25.54 13.08 19.16
N THR A 107 -24.94 12.81 18.01
CA THR A 107 -25.66 12.44 16.80
C THR A 107 -26.04 10.95 16.84
N PRO A 108 -27.29 10.56 16.57
CA PRO A 108 -27.73 9.16 16.59
C PRO A 108 -27.21 8.39 15.37
N MET A 109 -25.91 8.15 15.32
CA MET A 109 -25.25 7.37 14.27
C MET A 109 -24.81 6.01 14.81
N ASN A 110 -25.00 4.97 14.00
CA ASN A 110 -24.49 3.64 14.31
C ASN A 110 -22.95 3.69 14.47
N PRO A 111 -22.37 3.11 15.56
CA PRO A 111 -20.93 3.06 15.78
C PRO A 111 -20.13 2.49 14.61
N PHE A 112 -20.67 1.46 13.96
CA PHE A 112 -20.05 0.87 12.77
C PHE A 112 -19.96 1.87 11.60
N SER A 113 -20.99 2.68 11.41
CA SER A 113 -21.00 3.75 10.41
C SER A 113 -19.94 4.83 10.71
N LYS A 114 -19.70 5.15 11.98
CA LYS A 114 -18.64 6.08 12.38
C LYS A 114 -17.26 5.51 12.04
N ILE A 115 -16.98 4.28 12.44
CA ILE A 115 -15.68 3.61 12.17
C ILE A 115 -15.41 3.52 10.67
N THR A 116 -16.37 3.08 9.86
CA THR A 116 -16.21 3.02 8.39
C THR A 116 -15.98 4.40 7.78
N GLY A 117 -16.61 5.45 8.35
CA GLY A 117 -16.36 6.84 7.98
C GLY A 117 -14.92 7.27 8.22
N TYR A 118 -14.35 6.91 9.35
CA TYR A 118 -12.95 7.18 9.67
C TYR A 118 -11.98 6.36 8.80
N LEU A 119 -12.26 5.09 8.56
CA LEU A 119 -11.40 4.21 7.75
C LEU A 119 -11.30 4.62 6.28
N PHE A 120 -12.42 4.98 5.68
CA PHE A 120 -12.50 5.23 4.23
C PHE A 120 -12.67 6.70 3.86
N GLY A 121 -13.30 7.49 4.72
CA GLY A 121 -13.54 8.91 4.47
C GLY A 121 -12.33 9.80 4.74
N LEU A 122 -11.56 9.51 5.79
CA LEU A 122 -10.41 10.34 6.13
C LEU A 122 -9.25 10.20 5.14
N PRO A 123 -8.82 9.00 4.73
CA PRO A 123 -7.76 8.82 3.76
C PRO A 123 -8.28 8.74 2.31
N ALA A 124 -9.42 9.38 1.98
CA ALA A 124 -10.02 9.31 0.64
C ALA A 124 -9.07 9.77 -0.47
N ARG A 125 -8.18 10.75 -0.19
CA ARG A 125 -7.16 11.20 -1.14
C ARG A 125 -6.11 10.12 -1.39
N GLU A 126 -5.70 9.43 -0.37
CA GLU A 126 -4.71 8.35 -0.44
C GLU A 126 -5.28 7.13 -1.20
N TYR A 127 -6.57 6.81 -1.00
CA TYR A 127 -7.28 5.83 -1.83
C TYR A 127 -7.38 6.25 -3.29
N PHE A 128 -7.58 7.54 -3.57
CA PHE A 128 -7.58 8.04 -4.94
C PHE A 128 -6.18 7.90 -5.59
N MET A 129 -5.10 8.24 -4.85
CA MET A 129 -3.73 8.03 -5.32
C MET A 129 -3.44 6.56 -5.60
N PHE A 130 -3.90 5.66 -4.74
CA PHE A 130 -3.84 4.21 -4.96
C PHE A 130 -4.60 3.81 -6.24
N ALA A 131 -5.81 4.32 -6.45
CA ALA A 131 -6.61 3.99 -7.63
C ALA A 131 -5.92 4.38 -8.95
N VAL A 132 -5.14 5.45 -8.97
CA VAL A 132 -4.32 5.88 -10.13
C VAL A 132 -3.25 4.83 -10.49
N THR A 133 -2.79 4.01 -9.54
CA THR A 133 -1.79 2.95 -9.81
C THR A 133 -2.39 1.70 -10.44
N LEU A 134 -3.72 1.50 -10.37
CA LEU A 134 -4.37 0.26 -10.83
C LEU A 134 -4.18 -0.06 -12.32
N PRO A 135 -4.20 0.90 -13.26
CA PRO A 135 -3.93 0.60 -14.67
C PRO A 135 -2.53 0.01 -14.90
N PHE A 136 -1.52 0.52 -14.19
CA PHE A 136 -0.15 0.01 -14.26
C PHE A 136 -0.05 -1.39 -13.66
N LEU A 137 -0.74 -1.63 -12.54
CA LEU A 137 -0.84 -2.95 -11.93
C LEU A 137 -1.46 -3.96 -12.91
N LEU A 138 -2.57 -3.59 -13.56
CA LEU A 138 -3.23 -4.46 -14.52
C LEU A 138 -2.30 -4.83 -15.68
N HIS A 139 -1.52 -3.86 -16.18
CA HIS A 139 -0.51 -4.12 -17.20
C HIS A 139 0.55 -5.12 -16.70
N CYS A 140 1.06 -4.94 -15.47
CA CYS A 140 2.02 -5.87 -14.86
C CYS A 140 1.43 -7.28 -14.70
N MET A 141 0.15 -7.41 -14.37
CA MET A 141 -0.51 -8.72 -14.24
C MET A 141 -0.62 -9.44 -15.58
N ILE A 142 -0.99 -8.71 -16.65
CA ILE A 142 -1.19 -9.29 -17.99
C ILE A 142 0.15 -9.66 -18.61
N VAL A 143 1.10 -8.71 -18.68
CA VAL A 143 2.40 -8.91 -19.34
C VAL A 143 3.33 -9.79 -18.51
N GLY A 144 3.29 -9.66 -17.17
CA GLY A 144 4.07 -10.49 -16.25
C GLY A 144 3.51 -11.91 -16.06
N GLU A 145 2.37 -12.22 -16.68
CA GLU A 145 1.68 -13.52 -16.58
C GLU A 145 1.49 -13.97 -15.13
N LEU A 146 1.09 -13.05 -14.25
CA LEU A 146 0.93 -13.32 -12.83
C LEU A 146 -0.36 -14.12 -12.57
N SER A 147 -0.29 -15.07 -11.65
CA SER A 147 -1.46 -15.84 -11.22
C SER A 147 -2.48 -14.94 -10.51
N ILE A 148 -3.71 -14.93 -11.02
CA ILE A 148 -4.80 -14.14 -10.44
C ILE A 148 -5.05 -14.53 -9.00
N ASP A 149 -4.98 -15.83 -8.66
CA ASP A 149 -5.24 -16.32 -7.30
C ASP A 149 -4.19 -15.79 -6.31
N ASN A 150 -2.92 -15.78 -6.70
CA ASN A 150 -1.84 -15.24 -5.86
C ASN A 150 -1.97 -13.73 -5.68
N VAL A 151 -2.30 -13.00 -6.73
CA VAL A 151 -2.53 -11.55 -6.68
C VAL A 151 -3.74 -11.24 -5.80
N LEU A 152 -4.86 -11.94 -5.96
CA LEU A 152 -6.06 -11.74 -5.13
C LEU A 152 -5.77 -12.02 -3.65
N HIS A 153 -5.07 -13.12 -3.35
CA HIS A 153 -4.67 -13.44 -1.99
C HIS A 153 -3.78 -12.35 -1.38
N LEU A 154 -2.79 -11.88 -2.14
CA LEU A 154 -1.88 -10.80 -1.74
C LEU A 154 -2.66 -9.52 -1.42
N TYR A 155 -3.58 -9.11 -2.30
CA TYR A 155 -4.37 -7.90 -2.10
C TYR A 155 -5.41 -8.04 -0.99
N PHE A 156 -5.94 -9.23 -0.75
CA PHE A 156 -6.80 -9.48 0.41
C PHE A 156 -6.05 -9.22 1.73
N VAL A 157 -4.83 -9.76 1.86
CA VAL A 157 -3.98 -9.50 3.03
C VAL A 157 -3.54 -8.04 3.08
N PHE A 158 -3.21 -7.44 1.94
CA PHE A 158 -2.85 -6.02 1.83
C PHE A 158 -3.95 -5.11 2.40
N PHE A 159 -5.20 -5.25 1.94
CA PHE A 159 -6.31 -4.43 2.44
C PHE A 159 -6.67 -4.73 3.88
N SER A 160 -6.55 -5.98 4.33
CA SER A 160 -6.73 -6.34 5.75
C SER A 160 -5.70 -5.62 6.63
N SER A 161 -4.45 -5.57 6.19
CA SER A 161 -3.38 -4.82 6.88
C SER A 161 -3.64 -3.31 6.85
N VAL A 162 -4.11 -2.75 5.73
CA VAL A 162 -4.49 -1.32 5.63
C VAL A 162 -5.58 -0.97 6.64
N VAL A 163 -6.63 -1.81 6.75
CA VAL A 163 -7.70 -1.60 7.73
C VAL A 163 -7.16 -1.63 9.16
N LEU A 164 -6.33 -2.61 9.49
CA LEU A 164 -5.69 -2.72 10.81
C LEU A 164 -4.87 -1.47 11.14
N TYR A 165 -4.06 -1.00 10.21
CA TYR A 165 -3.19 0.16 10.41
C TYR A 165 -3.99 1.46 10.49
N HIS A 166 -5.08 1.62 9.74
CA HIS A 166 -5.97 2.77 9.87
C HIS A 166 -6.70 2.76 11.21
N LEU A 167 -7.13 1.60 11.73
CA LEU A 167 -7.71 1.48 13.08
C LEU A 167 -6.69 1.86 14.16
N THR A 168 -5.47 1.35 14.06
CA THR A 168 -4.36 1.72 14.96
C THR A 168 -4.10 3.22 14.91
N ALA A 169 -4.08 3.81 13.72
CA ALA A 169 -3.91 5.25 13.54
C ALA A 169 -5.04 6.06 14.17
N HIS A 170 -6.29 5.57 14.06
CA HIS A 170 -7.44 6.19 14.72
C HIS A 170 -7.28 6.19 16.24
N VAL A 171 -6.88 5.06 16.84
CA VAL A 171 -6.61 4.98 18.28
C VAL A 171 -5.48 5.94 18.69
N ILE A 172 -4.40 6.02 17.92
CA ILE A 172 -3.31 6.96 18.18
C ILE A 172 -3.80 8.40 18.15
N GLY A 173 -4.64 8.77 17.17
CA GLY A 173 -5.24 10.09 17.09
C GLY A 173 -6.15 10.44 18.28
N LEU A 174 -6.76 9.42 18.91
CA LEU A 174 -7.55 9.62 20.15
C LEU A 174 -6.65 9.88 21.37
N VAL A 175 -5.45 9.34 21.41
CA VAL A 175 -4.54 9.44 22.57
C VAL A 175 -3.62 10.66 22.47
N VAL A 176 -3.06 10.89 21.29
CA VAL A 176 -2.07 11.95 21.08
C VAL A 176 -2.77 13.27 20.81
N PRO A 177 -2.59 14.31 21.64
CA PRO A 177 -3.40 15.53 21.59
C PRO A 177 -3.11 16.43 20.38
N LYS A 178 -1.87 16.42 19.84
CA LYS A 178 -1.47 17.30 18.74
C LYS A 178 -1.52 16.58 17.39
N PRO A 179 -2.25 17.10 16.37
CA PRO A 179 -2.43 16.45 15.07
C PRO A 179 -1.12 16.09 14.37
N ARG A 180 -0.13 16.99 14.39
CA ARG A 180 1.18 16.73 13.79
C ARG A 180 1.92 15.59 14.50
N ALA A 181 1.90 15.56 15.84
CA ALA A 181 2.51 14.49 16.61
C ALA A 181 1.78 13.16 16.39
N ALA A 182 0.44 13.14 16.38
CA ALA A 182 -0.35 11.95 16.10
C ALA A 182 0.01 11.34 14.74
N SER A 183 0.16 12.18 13.71
CA SER A 183 0.57 11.73 12.38
C SER A 183 1.94 11.04 12.37
N TRP A 184 2.94 11.62 13.06
CA TRP A 184 4.28 11.03 13.12
C TRP A 184 4.31 9.76 13.96
N VAL A 185 3.70 9.78 15.15
CA VAL A 185 3.61 8.61 16.04
C VAL A 185 2.94 7.45 15.30
N SER A 186 1.85 7.71 14.58
CA SER A 186 1.16 6.68 13.81
C SER A 186 2.06 6.03 12.74
N ARG A 187 2.81 6.82 12.00
CA ARG A 187 3.74 6.31 10.97
C ARG A 187 4.86 5.48 11.59
N ILE A 188 5.42 5.93 12.71
CA ILE A 188 6.48 5.20 13.42
C ILE A 188 5.94 3.88 13.97
N VAL A 189 4.74 3.88 14.55
CA VAL A 189 4.10 2.65 15.06
C VAL A 189 3.83 1.67 13.93
N VAL A 190 3.28 2.12 12.80
CA VAL A 190 3.01 1.26 11.64
C VAL A 190 4.31 0.69 11.07
N LEU A 191 5.36 1.52 10.93
CA LEU A 191 6.67 1.06 10.49
C LEU A 191 7.26 0.03 11.47
N GLY A 192 7.13 0.28 12.77
CA GLY A 192 7.53 -0.66 13.81
C GLY A 192 6.77 -1.99 13.72
N LEU A 193 5.44 -1.94 13.57
CA LEU A 193 4.64 -3.16 13.37
C LEU A 193 5.10 -3.92 12.12
N TYR A 194 5.39 -3.22 11.02
CA TYR A 194 5.85 -3.83 9.79
C TYR A 194 7.19 -4.56 9.94
N VAL A 195 8.10 -4.02 10.76
CA VAL A 195 9.41 -4.61 11.03
C VAL A 195 9.32 -5.74 12.06
N PHE A 196 8.54 -5.55 13.15
CA PHE A 196 8.51 -6.50 14.26
C PHE A 196 7.54 -7.67 14.06
N LEU A 197 6.40 -7.48 13.40
CA LEU A 197 5.42 -8.56 13.22
C LEU A 197 5.99 -9.79 12.49
N PRO A 198 6.80 -9.67 11.43
CA PRO A 198 7.43 -10.84 10.81
C PRO A 198 8.41 -11.57 11.73
N ALA A 199 9.08 -10.85 12.65
CA ALA A 199 10.00 -11.46 13.61
C ALA A 199 9.28 -12.39 14.61
N PHE A 200 8.02 -12.12 14.95
CA PHE A 200 7.19 -13.03 15.76
C PHE A 200 6.92 -14.37 15.05
N GLY A 201 6.91 -14.39 13.71
CA GLY A 201 6.83 -15.62 12.95
C GLY A 201 8.02 -16.55 13.21
N GLN A 202 9.22 -15.98 13.33
CA GLN A 202 10.43 -16.73 13.68
C GLN A 202 10.43 -17.21 15.15
N ALA A 203 9.76 -16.49 16.03
CA ALA A 203 9.58 -16.86 17.44
C ALA A 203 8.44 -17.89 17.67
N GLY A 204 7.87 -18.46 16.62
CA GLY A 204 6.80 -19.48 16.70
C GLY A 204 5.38 -18.91 16.76
N ILE A 205 5.20 -17.59 16.73
CA ILE A 205 3.88 -16.93 16.71
C ILE A 205 3.57 -16.50 15.27
N SER A 206 3.51 -17.47 14.37
CA SER A 206 3.34 -17.23 12.91
C SER A 206 2.05 -16.48 12.55
N LEU A 207 0.99 -16.59 13.38
CA LEU A 207 -0.27 -15.87 13.15
C LEU A 207 -0.06 -14.35 13.07
N LEU A 208 0.81 -13.78 13.89
CA LEU A 208 1.06 -12.34 13.89
C LEU A 208 1.81 -11.86 12.64
N SER A 209 2.61 -12.70 12.03
CA SER A 209 3.31 -12.33 10.79
C SER A 209 2.35 -12.11 9.62
N PHE A 210 1.19 -12.81 9.60
CA PHE A 210 0.14 -12.62 8.58
C PHE A 210 -0.63 -11.30 8.69
N LEU A 211 -0.39 -10.51 9.72
CA LEU A 211 -0.90 -9.13 9.79
C LEU A 211 -0.10 -8.15 8.90
N THR A 212 0.95 -8.63 8.25
CA THR A 212 1.70 -7.88 7.24
C THR A 212 1.58 -8.58 5.88
N ILE A 213 1.87 -7.85 4.81
CA ILE A 213 1.88 -8.38 3.43
C ILE A 213 3.11 -9.26 3.16
N LEU A 214 4.14 -9.22 4.02
CA LEU A 214 5.43 -9.87 3.77
C LEU A 214 5.32 -11.40 3.63
N PRO A 215 4.60 -12.16 4.50
CA PRO A 215 4.49 -13.60 4.34
C PRO A 215 3.83 -14.04 3.03
N PRO A 216 2.67 -13.51 2.59
CA PRO A 216 2.12 -13.88 1.29
C PRO A 216 2.98 -13.42 0.13
N TYR A 217 3.67 -12.29 0.25
CA TYR A 217 4.61 -11.83 -0.77
C TYR A 217 5.79 -12.79 -0.90
N PHE A 218 6.52 -13.06 0.19
CA PHE A 218 7.68 -13.95 0.16
C PHE A 218 7.32 -15.43 -0.03
N GLY A 219 6.18 -15.88 0.48
CA GLY A 219 5.77 -17.28 0.42
C GLY A 219 5.12 -17.72 -0.89
N LYS A 220 4.49 -16.81 -1.62
CA LYS A 220 3.74 -17.11 -2.86
C LYS A 220 4.16 -16.27 -4.05
N MET A 221 4.19 -14.94 -3.89
CA MET A 221 4.46 -14.05 -5.02
C MET A 221 5.92 -14.08 -5.44
N LEU A 222 6.86 -13.95 -4.52
CA LEU A 222 8.29 -13.94 -4.85
C LEU A 222 8.75 -15.25 -5.53
N PRO A 223 8.37 -16.45 -5.07
CA PRO A 223 8.66 -17.69 -5.80
C PRO A 223 8.07 -17.71 -7.21
N GLU A 224 6.86 -17.19 -7.41
CA GLU A 224 6.25 -17.09 -8.74
C GLU A 224 7.00 -16.11 -9.64
N LEU A 225 7.46 -14.98 -9.08
CA LEU A 225 8.25 -13.98 -9.81
C LEU A 225 9.61 -14.53 -10.25
N ILE A 226 10.20 -15.46 -9.48
CA ILE A 226 11.55 -16.01 -9.73
C ILE A 226 11.50 -17.36 -10.47
N SER A 227 10.50 -18.23 -10.20
CA SER A 227 10.50 -19.65 -10.61
C SER A 227 10.43 -19.87 -12.12
N ARG A 228 9.94 -18.91 -12.89
CA ARG A 228 9.94 -19.02 -14.36
C ARG A 228 11.28 -18.63 -14.99
N GLN A 229 12.14 -17.95 -14.29
CA GLN A 229 13.50 -17.63 -14.72
C GLN A 229 14.38 -18.91 -14.84
N SER A 230 13.99 -20.00 -14.15
CA SER A 230 14.73 -21.27 -14.10
C SER A 230 14.28 -22.31 -15.14
N ASN A 231 13.15 -22.11 -15.83
CA ASN A 231 12.61 -23.09 -16.79
C ASN A 231 12.99 -22.83 -18.25
N ASP A 232 13.64 -21.73 -18.55
CA ASP A 232 14.04 -21.35 -19.92
C ASP A 232 15.54 -21.63 -20.20
N TYR A 233 16.17 -22.51 -19.38
CA TYR A 233 17.58 -22.97 -19.58
C TYR A 233 17.65 -24.50 -19.70
#